data_1fdb0827a73a0b071221bdbe61e2f2a6
#
_entry.id   1fdb0827a73a0b071221bdbe61e2f2a6
#
_cell.length_a   1.000
_cell.length_b   1.000
_cell.length_c   1.000
_cell.angle_alpha   90.00
_cell.angle_beta   90.00
_cell.angle_gamma   90.00
#
_symmetry.space_group_name_H-M   'P 1'
#
loop_
_entity.id
_entity.type
_entity.pdbx_description
1 polymer ?
#
loop_
_entity_poly.entity_id
_entity_poly.type
_entity_poly.pdbx_seq_one_letter_code
_entity_poly.pdbx_strand_id
1 'polypeptide(L)'
;QMCIRDRRNLMQEGAEVRIIIQDAKDGIRDDSYLSNSKRETCMGDPIPLNQVQRLQQRCDKINALYRKDRKNYSYCRAIFIHIDSRSKGKQTDVFFYYSNKKGESKRLANNMKDTFESKYDKHQPNRGFSGTVSGRNLYVLSHTTPASVFVELGNIQNTFDQRRLVMNSNRQALAQWLMEGFL
;
A
#
# COMPACT_ATOMS: atom_id res chain seq x y z
N GLN A 1 -9.67 -3.65 1.69
CA GLN A 1 -9.67 -3.71 3.17
C GLN A 1 -8.34 -3.23 3.78
N MET A 2 -7.19 -3.54 3.16
CA MET A 2 -5.88 -3.12 3.69
C MET A 2 -5.77 -1.59 3.79
N CYS A 3 -6.05 -0.86 2.70
CA CYS A 3 -5.98 0.61 2.69
C CYS A 3 -6.88 1.27 3.75
N ILE A 4 -8.08 0.68 4.01
CA ILE A 4 -9.02 1.24 4.99
C ILE A 4 -8.52 1.03 6.41
N ARG A 5 -7.94 -0.14 6.72
CA ARG A 5 -7.34 -0.44 8.03
C ARG A 5 -6.09 0.39 8.28
N ASP A 6 -5.23 0.48 7.28
CA ASP A 6 -4.02 1.30 7.31
C ASP A 6 -4.38 2.79 7.52
N ARG A 7 -5.36 3.32 6.77
CA ARG A 7 -5.89 4.66 7.00
C ARG A 7 -6.30 4.89 8.45
N ARG A 8 -7.09 3.97 9.03
CA ARG A 8 -7.54 4.10 10.41
C ARG A 8 -6.36 4.17 11.38
N ASN A 9 -5.38 3.28 11.22
CA ASN A 9 -4.21 3.23 12.08
C ASN A 9 -3.38 4.52 11.97
N LEU A 10 -3.12 5.00 10.75
CA LEU A 10 -2.40 6.26 10.52
C LEU A 10 -3.14 7.47 11.13
N MET A 11 -4.47 7.53 11.02
CA MET A 11 -5.26 8.61 11.60
C MET A 11 -5.23 8.59 13.14
N GLN A 12 -5.13 7.42 13.76
CA GLN A 12 -4.96 7.29 15.22
C GLN A 12 -3.63 7.84 15.69
N GLU A 13 -2.60 7.81 14.84
CA GLU A 13 -1.29 8.42 15.08
C GLU A 13 -1.21 9.91 14.65
N GLY A 14 -2.36 10.52 14.35
CA GLY A 14 -2.46 11.95 14.02
C GLY A 14 -2.21 12.31 12.56
N ALA A 15 -2.06 11.34 11.66
CA ALA A 15 -1.88 11.62 10.24
C ALA A 15 -3.20 12.01 9.56
N GLU A 16 -3.15 12.97 8.64
CA GLU A 16 -4.26 13.21 7.72
C GLU A 16 -4.14 12.30 6.50
N VAL A 17 -5.11 11.41 6.29
CA VAL A 17 -5.05 10.37 5.27
C VAL A 17 -6.16 10.53 4.24
N ARG A 18 -5.80 10.56 2.97
CA ARG A 18 -6.71 10.58 1.82
C ARG A 18 -6.65 9.24 1.08
N ILE A 19 -7.78 8.56 0.95
CA ILE A 19 -7.93 7.39 0.07
C ILE A 19 -8.28 7.90 -1.32
N ILE A 20 -7.49 7.53 -2.32
CA ILE A 20 -7.64 7.99 -3.70
C ILE A 20 -8.71 7.18 -4.44
N ILE A 21 -8.74 5.86 -4.27
CA ILE A 21 -9.78 5.00 -4.84
C ILE A 21 -10.81 4.69 -3.75
N GLN A 22 -12.06 5.06 -4.00
CA GLN A 22 -13.14 5.03 -3.02
C GLN A 22 -14.34 4.26 -3.56
N ASP A 23 -15.05 3.57 -2.68
CA ASP A 23 -16.36 2.98 -2.94
C ASP A 23 -17.36 3.52 -1.90
N ALA A 24 -18.59 3.77 -2.31
CA ALA A 24 -19.66 4.23 -1.41
C ALA A 24 -19.93 3.26 -0.23
N LYS A 25 -19.53 1.99 -0.37
CA LYS A 25 -19.65 0.96 0.68
C LYS A 25 -18.33 0.68 1.41
N ASP A 26 -17.34 1.57 1.30
CA ASP A 26 -16.09 1.42 2.02
C ASP A 26 -16.31 1.42 3.53
N GLY A 27 -15.75 0.39 4.17
CA GLY A 27 -15.79 0.20 5.61
C GLY A 27 -14.93 -1.00 6.00
N ILE A 28 -14.55 -1.08 7.27
CA ILE A 28 -13.84 -2.26 7.78
C ILE A 28 -14.84 -3.39 7.88
N ARG A 29 -14.52 -4.50 7.22
CA ARG A 29 -15.31 -5.74 7.20
C ARG A 29 -14.42 -6.92 7.54
N ASP A 30 -14.99 -7.85 8.28
CA ASP A 30 -14.28 -9.05 8.75
C ASP A 30 -14.44 -10.25 7.81
N ASP A 31 -15.29 -10.12 6.78
CA ASP A 31 -15.46 -11.14 5.76
C ASP A 31 -14.12 -11.56 5.13
N SER A 32 -13.91 -12.87 5.02
CA SER A 32 -12.72 -13.43 4.34
C SER A 32 -12.71 -13.09 2.86
N TYR A 33 -13.89 -13.04 2.24
CA TYR A 33 -14.06 -12.72 0.83
C TYR A 33 -15.02 -11.55 0.67
N LEU A 34 -14.68 -10.62 -0.19
CA LEU A 34 -15.47 -9.45 -0.49
C LEU A 34 -15.93 -9.49 -1.94
N SER A 35 -17.17 -9.13 -2.18
CA SER A 35 -17.69 -8.97 -3.53
C SER A 35 -16.95 -7.84 -4.25
N ASN A 36 -16.68 -8.03 -5.54
CA ASN A 36 -16.13 -6.97 -6.38
C ASN A 36 -17.14 -5.82 -6.52
N SER A 37 -16.67 -4.58 -6.45
CA SER A 37 -17.48 -3.40 -6.68
C SER A 37 -17.28 -2.86 -8.09
N LYS A 38 -18.38 -2.40 -8.70
CA LYS A 38 -18.37 -1.66 -9.98
C LYS A 38 -18.63 -0.16 -9.78
N ARG A 39 -18.63 0.31 -8.53
CA ARG A 39 -18.97 1.71 -8.16
C ARG A 39 -17.80 2.48 -7.57
N GLU A 40 -16.59 1.95 -7.75
CA GLU A 40 -15.37 2.65 -7.34
C GLU A 40 -15.20 3.95 -8.13
N THR A 41 -14.76 4.98 -7.43
CA THR A 41 -14.42 6.29 -7.98
C THR A 41 -13.00 6.68 -7.61
N CYS A 42 -12.41 7.57 -8.37
CA CYS A 42 -11.15 8.21 -8.02
C CYS A 42 -11.45 9.59 -7.40
N MET A 43 -11.64 9.61 -6.07
CA MET A 43 -12.05 10.80 -5.31
C MET A 43 -13.31 11.47 -5.90
N GLY A 44 -14.35 10.65 -6.15
CA GLY A 44 -15.62 11.09 -6.70
C GLY A 44 -15.71 11.07 -8.22
N ASP A 45 -14.61 11.06 -8.94
CA ASP A 45 -14.60 11.01 -10.39
C ASP A 45 -14.71 9.58 -10.93
N PRO A 46 -15.40 9.34 -12.05
CA PRO A 46 -15.43 8.05 -12.73
C PRO A 46 -14.02 7.57 -13.10
N ILE A 47 -13.78 6.27 -12.95
CA ILE A 47 -12.51 5.66 -13.30
C ILE A 47 -12.50 5.33 -14.81
N PRO A 48 -11.53 5.84 -15.60
CA PRO A 48 -11.43 5.52 -17.02
C PRO A 48 -11.24 4.04 -17.30
N LEU A 49 -11.73 3.54 -18.44
CA LEU A 49 -11.48 2.16 -18.87
C LEU A 49 -10.03 1.92 -19.30
N ASN A 50 -9.41 2.92 -19.91
CA ASN A 50 -8.01 2.83 -20.35
C ASN A 50 -7.05 2.77 -19.16
N GLN A 51 -6.14 1.80 -19.17
CA GLN A 51 -5.21 1.56 -18.07
C GLN A 51 -4.27 2.75 -17.80
N VAL A 52 -3.72 3.36 -18.83
CA VAL A 52 -2.81 4.51 -18.68
C VAL A 52 -3.54 5.71 -18.10
N GLN A 53 -4.74 5.99 -18.59
CA GLN A 53 -5.58 7.08 -18.08
C GLN A 53 -5.96 6.84 -16.59
N ARG A 54 -6.26 5.61 -16.19
CA ARG A 54 -6.52 5.27 -14.77
C ARG A 54 -5.31 5.55 -13.88
N LEU A 55 -4.12 5.18 -14.33
CA LEU A 55 -2.89 5.41 -13.58
C LEU A 55 -2.58 6.91 -13.51
N GLN A 56 -2.73 7.63 -14.62
CA GLN A 56 -2.54 9.07 -14.68
C GLN A 56 -3.52 9.80 -13.75
N GLN A 57 -4.81 9.47 -13.79
CA GLN A 57 -5.82 10.06 -12.92
C GLN A 57 -5.44 9.96 -11.42
N ARG A 58 -4.95 8.79 -10.98
CA ARG A 58 -4.47 8.61 -9.60
C ARG A 58 -3.28 9.51 -9.28
N CYS A 59 -2.30 9.58 -10.17
CA CYS A 59 -1.14 10.44 -10.00
C CYS A 59 -1.54 11.92 -9.94
N ASP A 60 -2.46 12.36 -10.78
CA ASP A 60 -2.94 13.75 -10.82
C ASP A 60 -3.64 14.13 -9.50
N LYS A 61 -4.50 13.26 -8.96
CA LYS A 61 -5.15 13.47 -7.65
C LYS A 61 -4.12 13.56 -6.52
N ILE A 62 -3.16 12.65 -6.47
CA ILE A 62 -2.08 12.66 -5.46
C ILE A 62 -1.25 13.94 -5.58
N ASN A 63 -0.86 14.31 -6.79
CA ASN A 63 -0.05 15.51 -7.03
C ASN A 63 -0.80 16.81 -6.71
N ALA A 64 -2.11 16.86 -6.96
CA ALA A 64 -2.95 17.99 -6.58
C ALA A 64 -3.03 18.14 -5.05
N LEU A 65 -3.28 17.05 -4.32
CA LEU A 65 -3.26 17.03 -2.85
C LEU A 65 -1.88 17.45 -2.31
N TYR A 66 -0.80 16.90 -2.85
CA TYR A 66 0.55 17.28 -2.44
C TYR A 66 0.83 18.77 -2.61
N ARG A 67 0.46 19.36 -3.77
CA ARG A 67 0.64 20.82 -3.98
C ARG A 67 -0.14 21.65 -2.97
N LYS A 68 -1.36 21.21 -2.61
CA LYS A 68 -2.20 21.88 -1.63
C LYS A 68 -1.63 21.78 -0.21
N ASP A 69 -1.18 20.60 0.18
CA ASP A 69 -0.95 20.27 1.59
C ASP A 69 0.52 20.37 2.03
N ARG A 70 1.50 20.30 1.10
CA ARG A 70 2.93 20.23 1.40
C ARG A 70 3.50 21.36 2.28
N LYS A 71 2.81 22.49 2.37
CA LYS A 71 3.24 23.62 3.21
C LYS A 71 2.66 23.55 4.65
N ASN A 72 1.67 22.70 4.84
CA ASN A 72 0.91 22.58 6.08
C ASN A 72 1.36 21.42 6.96
N TYR A 73 2.15 20.50 6.39
CA TYR A 73 2.57 19.26 7.05
C TYR A 73 4.08 19.07 6.96
N SER A 74 4.67 18.46 7.98
CA SER A 74 6.11 18.17 8.04
C SER A 74 6.56 17.27 6.91
N TYR A 75 5.70 16.37 6.45
CA TYR A 75 5.90 15.53 5.27
C TYR A 75 4.58 15.10 4.66
N CYS A 76 4.63 14.84 3.35
CA CYS A 76 3.54 14.22 2.60
C CYS A 76 4.08 13.01 1.84
N ARG A 77 3.43 11.86 1.98
CA ARG A 77 3.86 10.59 1.40
C ARG A 77 2.69 9.89 0.70
N ALA A 78 2.98 9.00 -0.25
CA ALA A 78 1.97 8.17 -0.90
C ALA A 78 2.37 6.68 -0.80
N ILE A 79 1.38 5.83 -0.53
CA ILE A 79 1.53 4.38 -0.53
C ILE A 79 0.55 3.75 -1.52
N PHE A 80 1.04 2.82 -2.34
CA PHE A 80 0.24 2.02 -3.27
C PHE A 80 0.25 0.57 -2.80
N ILE A 81 -0.88 0.09 -2.29
CA ILE A 81 -0.99 -1.25 -1.70
C ILE A 81 -1.59 -2.20 -2.72
N HIS A 82 -0.85 -3.24 -3.06
CA HIS A 82 -1.19 -4.26 -4.05
C HIS A 82 -0.93 -5.69 -3.52
N ILE A 83 -1.33 -6.67 -4.31
CA ILE A 83 -1.03 -8.09 -4.12
C ILE A 83 -0.49 -8.61 -5.44
N ASP A 84 0.69 -9.23 -5.42
CA ASP A 84 1.31 -9.80 -6.62
C ASP A 84 0.50 -10.99 -7.17
N SER A 85 0.47 -11.11 -8.48
CA SER A 85 -0.19 -12.23 -9.19
C SER A 85 0.74 -12.95 -10.17
N ARG A 86 2.02 -12.57 -10.24
CA ARG A 86 2.95 -13.03 -11.27
C ARG A 86 3.91 -14.12 -10.83
N SER A 87 4.08 -14.33 -9.55
CA SER A 87 5.13 -15.18 -8.98
C SER A 87 4.81 -16.68 -8.96
N LYS A 88 3.90 -17.17 -9.82
CA LYS A 88 3.58 -18.59 -10.07
C LYS A 88 3.58 -19.48 -8.81
N GLY A 89 2.81 -19.12 -7.80
CA GLY A 89 2.69 -19.88 -6.56
C GLY A 89 3.85 -19.72 -5.55
N LYS A 90 4.91 -18.97 -5.89
CA LYS A 90 6.00 -18.71 -4.94
C LYS A 90 5.52 -17.85 -3.79
N GLN A 91 5.89 -18.21 -2.57
CA GLN A 91 5.66 -17.37 -1.40
C GLN A 91 6.44 -16.05 -1.52
N THR A 92 5.76 -14.95 -1.22
CA THR A 92 6.30 -13.60 -1.28
C THR A 92 5.88 -12.88 -0.02
N ASP A 93 6.69 -12.74 0.99
CA ASP A 93 6.22 -12.06 2.20
C ASP A 93 5.74 -10.65 1.91
N VAL A 94 6.63 -9.79 1.43
CA VAL A 94 6.29 -8.45 0.98
C VAL A 94 7.38 -7.90 0.07
N PHE A 95 7.00 -7.19 -0.99
CA PHE A 95 7.94 -6.44 -1.81
C PHE A 95 7.64 -4.95 -1.71
N PHE A 96 8.69 -4.15 -1.54
CA PHE A 96 8.63 -2.69 -1.51
C PHE A 96 9.36 -2.14 -2.73
N TYR A 97 8.64 -1.43 -3.59
CA TYR A 97 9.21 -0.78 -4.77
C TYR A 97 9.21 0.73 -4.60
N TYR A 98 10.27 1.37 -5.06
CA TYR A 98 10.43 2.82 -5.04
C TYR A 98 10.93 3.34 -6.39
N SER A 99 10.79 4.64 -6.64
CA SER A 99 11.38 5.27 -7.82
C SER A 99 12.87 5.55 -7.58
N ASN A 100 13.75 5.07 -8.47
CA ASN A 100 15.21 5.34 -8.41
C ASN A 100 15.55 6.84 -8.44
N LYS A 101 14.63 7.69 -8.87
CA LYS A 101 14.82 9.14 -8.95
C LYS A 101 14.60 9.87 -7.62
N LYS A 102 14.17 9.16 -6.56
CA LYS A 102 13.74 9.77 -5.29
C LYS A 102 14.40 9.08 -4.08
N GLY A 103 15.42 9.71 -3.52
CA GLY A 103 16.15 9.17 -2.36
C GLY A 103 15.25 8.98 -1.12
N GLU A 104 14.28 9.87 -0.90
CA GLU A 104 13.31 9.76 0.20
C GLU A 104 12.42 8.53 0.06
N SER A 105 11.98 8.20 -1.15
CA SER A 105 11.21 6.98 -1.42
C SER A 105 12.00 5.72 -1.12
N LYS A 106 13.31 5.71 -1.40
CA LYS A 106 14.21 4.60 -1.05
C LYS A 106 14.34 4.44 0.46
N ARG A 107 14.54 5.53 1.21
CA ARG A 107 14.60 5.49 2.68
C ARG A 107 13.30 4.94 3.26
N LEU A 108 12.16 5.46 2.80
CA LEU A 108 10.85 5.01 3.23
C LEU A 108 10.64 3.51 2.97
N ALA A 109 10.99 3.02 1.79
CA ALA A 109 10.88 1.60 1.43
C ALA A 109 11.76 0.70 2.32
N ASN A 110 12.97 1.15 2.66
CA ASN A 110 13.85 0.43 3.59
C ASN A 110 13.28 0.40 5.01
N ASN A 111 12.82 1.54 5.54
CA ASN A 111 12.19 1.60 6.87
C ASN A 111 11.00 0.64 6.96
N MET A 112 10.15 0.61 5.95
CA MET A 112 9.02 -0.32 5.89
C MET A 112 9.47 -1.78 5.88
N LYS A 113 10.49 -2.12 5.08
CA LYS A 113 11.07 -3.47 5.02
C LYS A 113 11.64 -3.87 6.37
N ASP A 114 12.43 -3.02 7.01
CA ASP A 114 13.07 -3.30 8.30
C ASP A 114 12.03 -3.46 9.41
N THR A 115 10.95 -2.69 9.39
CA THR A 115 9.80 -2.86 10.28
C THR A 115 9.17 -4.23 10.09
N PHE A 116 8.87 -4.63 8.86
CA PHE A 116 8.28 -5.94 8.57
C PHE A 116 9.18 -7.09 9.01
N GLU A 117 10.47 -7.03 8.72
CA GLU A 117 11.46 -8.03 9.13
C GLU A 117 11.47 -8.20 10.65
N SER A 118 11.60 -7.10 11.40
CA SER A 118 11.54 -7.09 12.86
C SER A 118 10.24 -7.69 13.42
N LYS A 119 9.09 -7.39 12.77
CA LYS A 119 7.79 -7.95 13.18
C LYS A 119 7.70 -9.46 12.90
N TYR A 120 8.22 -9.90 11.76
CA TYR A 120 8.28 -11.34 11.45
C TYR A 120 9.18 -12.08 12.44
N ASP A 121 10.35 -11.56 12.76
CA ASP A 121 11.27 -12.16 13.73
C ASP A 121 10.63 -12.27 15.12
N LYS A 122 9.90 -11.24 15.54
CA LYS A 122 9.20 -11.21 16.83
C LYS A 122 8.02 -12.18 16.90
N HIS A 123 7.17 -12.21 15.86
CA HIS A 123 5.89 -12.94 15.90
C HIS A 123 5.95 -14.32 15.28
N GLN A 124 6.95 -14.60 14.47
CA GLN A 124 7.16 -15.88 13.79
C GLN A 124 8.66 -16.27 13.81
N PRO A 125 9.24 -16.45 15.00
CA PRO A 125 10.66 -16.79 15.13
C PRO A 125 10.96 -18.09 14.37
N ASN A 126 12.14 -18.16 13.78
CA ASN A 126 12.63 -19.29 12.97
C ASN A 126 11.93 -19.49 11.61
N ARG A 127 10.97 -18.65 11.23
CA ARG A 127 10.33 -18.73 9.91
C ARG A 127 11.17 -18.10 8.81
N GLY A 128 11.94 -17.08 9.14
CA GLY A 128 12.63 -16.20 8.19
C GLY A 128 11.70 -15.18 7.54
N PHE A 129 12.31 -14.24 6.87
CA PHE A 129 11.62 -13.16 6.14
C PHE A 129 12.18 -13.05 4.72
N SER A 130 11.31 -13.08 3.70
CA SER A 130 11.68 -13.01 2.29
C SER A 130 11.34 -11.67 1.62
N GLY A 131 11.09 -10.64 2.41
CA GLY A 131 10.78 -9.31 1.91
C GLY A 131 11.97 -8.63 1.24
N THR A 132 11.68 -7.86 0.19
CA THR A 132 12.71 -7.16 -0.58
C THR A 132 12.39 -5.71 -0.83
N VAL A 133 13.44 -4.91 -1.05
CA VAL A 133 13.34 -3.51 -1.51
C VAL A 133 14.05 -3.40 -2.84
N SER A 134 13.38 -2.83 -3.85
CA SER A 134 14.03 -2.58 -5.14
C SER A 134 13.49 -1.34 -5.85
N GLY A 135 14.37 -0.69 -6.61
CA GLY A 135 13.99 0.41 -7.49
C GLY A 135 13.28 -0.10 -8.74
N ARG A 136 12.12 0.48 -9.05
CA ARG A 136 11.33 0.13 -10.24
C ARG A 136 10.74 1.36 -10.91
N ASN A 137 10.71 1.33 -12.23
CA ASN A 137 10.07 2.36 -13.04
C ASN A 137 8.58 2.06 -13.23
N LEU A 138 7.83 1.93 -12.11
CA LEU A 138 6.39 1.81 -12.17
C LEU A 138 5.75 3.16 -12.46
N TYR A 139 4.70 3.18 -13.29
CA TYR A 139 4.03 4.40 -13.72
C TYR A 139 3.68 5.31 -12.55
N VAL A 140 2.98 4.78 -11.55
CA VAL A 140 2.55 5.56 -10.37
C VAL A 140 3.73 6.10 -9.54
N LEU A 141 4.83 5.36 -9.42
CA LEU A 141 6.03 5.82 -8.72
C LEU A 141 6.77 6.92 -9.48
N SER A 142 6.76 6.85 -10.80
CA SER A 142 7.47 7.79 -11.68
C SER A 142 6.71 9.11 -11.85
N HIS A 143 5.38 9.08 -11.81
CA HIS A 143 4.51 10.24 -12.06
C HIS A 143 3.91 10.86 -10.80
N THR A 144 4.18 10.32 -9.63
CA THR A 144 3.73 10.87 -8.34
C THR A 144 4.84 11.75 -7.74
N THR A 145 4.53 12.97 -7.33
CA THR A 145 5.51 13.95 -6.82
C THR A 145 6.01 13.64 -5.41
N PRO A 146 5.17 13.35 -4.39
CA PRO A 146 5.64 13.07 -3.04
C PRO A 146 6.49 11.80 -2.96
N ALA A 147 7.22 11.63 -1.87
CA ALA A 147 7.86 10.36 -1.54
C ALA A 147 6.82 9.24 -1.57
N SER A 148 7.11 8.15 -2.26
CA SER A 148 6.10 7.12 -2.51
C SER A 148 6.70 5.72 -2.55
N VAL A 149 5.94 4.75 -2.04
CA VAL A 149 6.28 3.33 -2.05
C VAL A 149 5.12 2.52 -2.65
N PHE A 150 5.45 1.56 -3.47
CA PHE A 150 4.54 0.56 -3.99
C PHE A 150 4.79 -0.76 -3.27
N VAL A 151 3.77 -1.31 -2.63
CA VAL A 151 3.87 -2.48 -1.77
C VAL A 151 3.09 -3.64 -2.37
N GLU A 152 3.74 -4.80 -2.53
CA GLU A 152 3.09 -6.07 -2.84
C GLU A 152 3.02 -6.90 -1.54
N LEU A 153 1.83 -7.06 -0.98
CA LEU A 153 1.59 -7.71 0.32
C LEU A 153 1.46 -9.24 0.23
N GLY A 154 2.19 -9.87 -0.65
CA GLY A 154 2.12 -11.31 -0.88
C GLY A 154 1.70 -11.66 -2.29
N ASN A 155 1.63 -12.97 -2.55
CA ASN A 155 1.26 -13.53 -3.86
C ASN A 155 -0.12 -14.18 -3.79
N ILE A 156 -1.06 -13.68 -4.59
CA ILE A 156 -2.44 -14.21 -4.64
C ILE A 156 -2.51 -15.68 -5.10
N GLN A 157 -1.48 -16.20 -5.75
CA GLN A 157 -1.40 -17.60 -6.21
C GLN A 157 -0.77 -18.53 -5.16
N ASN A 158 -0.27 -18.02 -4.03
CA ASN A 158 0.32 -18.81 -2.97
C ASN A 158 -0.66 -18.98 -1.81
N THR A 159 -0.95 -20.21 -1.40
CA THR A 159 -1.93 -20.51 -0.35
C THR A 159 -1.52 -19.98 1.02
N PHE A 160 -0.24 -19.91 1.31
CA PHE A 160 0.27 -19.34 2.57
C PHE A 160 0.07 -17.82 2.61
N ASP A 161 0.41 -17.12 1.51
CA ASP A 161 0.18 -15.69 1.39
C ASP A 161 -1.32 -15.35 1.38
N GLN A 162 -2.15 -16.19 0.74
CA GLN A 162 -3.61 -16.03 0.78
C GLN A 162 -4.14 -16.01 2.21
N ARG A 163 -3.70 -16.93 3.08
CA ARG A 163 -4.14 -16.99 4.48
C ARG A 163 -3.88 -15.69 5.24
N ARG A 164 -2.76 -15.03 4.97
CA ARG A 164 -2.42 -13.74 5.57
C ARG A 164 -3.40 -12.64 5.17
N LEU A 165 -3.98 -12.74 3.99
CA LEU A 165 -4.87 -11.73 3.42
C LEU A 165 -6.35 -11.97 3.72
N VAL A 166 -6.76 -13.24 3.92
CA VAL A 166 -8.16 -13.59 4.20
C VAL A 166 -8.50 -13.56 5.68
N MET A 167 -7.53 -13.80 6.57
CA MET A 167 -7.74 -13.77 8.01
C MET A 167 -7.78 -12.34 8.53
N ASN A 168 -8.84 -12.00 9.26
CA ASN A 168 -9.05 -10.64 9.79
C ASN A 168 -7.89 -10.17 10.70
N SER A 169 -7.44 -11.02 11.64
CA SER A 169 -6.32 -10.71 12.52
C SER A 169 -5.03 -10.41 11.76
N ASN A 170 -4.74 -11.18 10.72
CA ASN A 170 -3.56 -10.97 9.89
C ASN A 170 -3.66 -9.68 9.07
N ARG A 171 -4.83 -9.35 8.52
CA ARG A 171 -5.06 -8.05 7.86
C ARG A 171 -4.81 -6.88 8.81
N GLN A 172 -5.26 -7.01 10.06
CA GLN A 172 -5.04 -5.96 11.06
C GLN A 172 -3.55 -5.84 11.43
N ALA A 173 -2.85 -6.96 11.62
CA ALA A 173 -1.41 -6.95 11.89
C ALA A 173 -0.61 -6.32 10.73
N LEU A 174 -0.90 -6.72 9.48
CA LEU A 174 -0.24 -6.15 8.31
C LEU A 174 -0.50 -4.64 8.18
N ALA A 175 -1.73 -4.17 8.44
CA ALA A 175 -2.04 -2.75 8.43
C ALA A 175 -1.30 -1.99 9.54
N GLN A 176 -1.16 -2.58 10.72
CA GLN A 176 -0.37 -2.00 11.80
C GLN A 176 1.12 -1.88 11.42
N TRP A 177 1.70 -2.91 10.81
CA TRP A 177 3.09 -2.89 10.37
C TRP A 177 3.34 -1.93 9.21
N LEU A 178 2.37 -1.81 8.28
CA LEU A 178 2.43 -0.78 7.23
C LEU A 178 2.49 0.61 7.85
N MET A 179 1.59 0.92 8.77
CA MET A 179 1.55 2.22 9.46
C MET A 179 2.88 2.50 10.17
N GLU A 180 3.37 1.58 11.01
CA GLU A 180 4.61 1.77 11.77
C GLU A 180 5.84 2.00 10.89
N GLY A 181 5.95 1.31 9.75
CA GLY A 181 7.06 1.49 8.82
C GLY A 181 6.89 2.71 7.90
N PHE A 182 5.67 3.23 7.77
CA PHE A 182 5.37 4.37 6.91
C PHE A 182 5.54 5.73 7.63
N LEU A 183 5.37 5.77 8.94
CA LEU A 183 5.64 6.95 9.77
C LEU A 183 7.12 7.16 10.04
#